data_be7805c7e1e95b9673ba4d963ca772b8
#
_entry.id   be7805c7e1e95b9673ba4d963ca772b8
#
_cell.length_a   1.000
_cell.length_b   1.000
_cell.length_c   1.000
_cell.angle_alpha   90.00
_cell.angle_beta   90.00
_cell.angle_gamma   90.00
#
_symmetry.space_group_name_H-M   'P 1'
#
loop_
_entity.id
_entity.type
_entity.pdbx_description
1 polymer ?
#
loop_
_entity_poly.entity_id
_entity_poly.type
_entity_poly.pdbx_seq_one_letter_code
_entity_poly.pdbx_strand_id
1 'polypeptide(L)'
;MPDFKQLAEGEKPSDPERFLLIEVIHEPAIGKQYIVTSKGLDPDRQVPGSFSSPTLAEARERALRLAEAVNMPIIYLSSGIAHAET
;
A
#
# COMPACT_ATOMS: atom_id res chain seq x y z
N MET A 1 14.74 6.01 -5.35
CA MET A 1 13.44 6.41 -4.83
C MET A 1 12.38 5.41 -5.28
N PRO A 2 11.52 4.88 -4.39
CA PRO A 2 10.50 3.93 -4.82
C PRO A 2 9.48 4.58 -5.77
N ASP A 3 8.97 3.77 -6.69
CA ASP A 3 7.95 4.20 -7.64
C ASP A 3 6.59 3.65 -7.23
N PHE A 4 5.53 4.38 -7.57
CA PHE A 4 4.17 3.89 -7.38
C PHE A 4 3.68 3.28 -8.69
N LYS A 5 3.08 2.09 -8.60
CA LYS A 5 2.51 1.41 -9.76
C LYS A 5 1.04 1.13 -9.52
N GLN A 6 0.18 1.67 -10.41
CA GLN A 6 -1.25 1.41 -10.36
C GLN A 6 -1.55 0.03 -10.92
N LEU A 7 -2.20 -0.82 -10.13
CA LEU A 7 -2.65 -2.14 -10.58
C LEU A 7 -3.99 -2.01 -11.31
N ALA A 8 -4.13 -2.76 -12.39
CA ALA A 8 -5.42 -2.88 -13.08
C ALA A 8 -6.31 -3.84 -12.31
N GLU A 9 -7.61 -3.81 -12.61
CA GLU A 9 -8.56 -4.73 -11.98
C GLU A 9 -8.14 -6.18 -12.25
N GLY A 10 -8.00 -6.95 -11.18
CA GLY A 10 -7.55 -8.35 -11.29
C GLY A 10 -6.05 -8.53 -11.39
N GLU A 11 -5.31 -7.44 -11.57
CA GLU A 11 -3.84 -7.51 -11.62
C GLU A 11 -3.27 -7.67 -10.22
N LYS A 12 -2.17 -8.43 -10.11
CA LYS A 12 -1.50 -8.67 -8.83
C LYS A 12 -0.06 -8.16 -8.90
N PRO A 13 0.58 -7.92 -7.73
CA PRO A 13 2.00 -7.58 -7.72
C PRO A 13 2.84 -8.64 -8.43
N SER A 14 3.91 -8.20 -9.09
CA SER A 14 4.78 -9.12 -9.84
C SER A 14 5.47 -10.14 -8.93
N ASP A 15 5.73 -9.79 -7.67
CA ASP A 15 6.24 -10.73 -6.68
C ASP A 15 5.21 -10.85 -5.55
N PRO A 16 4.34 -11.89 -5.58
CA PRO A 16 3.30 -12.03 -4.56
C PRO A 16 3.82 -12.41 -3.18
N GLU A 17 5.09 -12.77 -3.07
CA GLU A 17 5.71 -13.11 -1.80
C GLU A 17 6.36 -11.92 -1.11
N ARG A 18 6.58 -10.81 -1.84
CA ARG A 18 7.22 -9.63 -1.28
C ARG A 18 6.69 -8.37 -1.96
N PHE A 19 5.86 -7.60 -1.26
CA PHE A 19 5.28 -6.38 -1.83
C PHE A 19 4.79 -5.42 -0.76
N LEU A 20 4.59 -4.17 -1.19
CA LEU A 20 3.84 -3.14 -0.48
C LEU A 20 2.64 -2.78 -1.35
N LEU A 21 1.45 -2.76 -0.76
CA LEU A 21 0.21 -2.48 -1.47
C LEU A 21 -0.64 -1.50 -0.68
N ILE A 22 -1.14 -0.47 -1.35
CA ILE A 22 -2.10 0.46 -0.76
C ILE A 22 -3.47 0.11 -1.32
N GLU A 23 -4.43 -0.16 -0.43
CA GLU A 23 -5.81 -0.45 -0.78
C GLU A 23 -6.73 0.58 -0.16
N VAL A 24 -7.93 0.70 -0.70
CA VAL A 24 -8.96 1.58 -0.13
C VAL A 24 -10.13 0.73 0.34
N ILE A 25 -10.65 1.03 1.54
CA ILE A 25 -11.87 0.43 2.05
C ILE A 25 -12.84 1.54 2.45
N HIS A 26 -14.13 1.21 2.45
CA HIS A 26 -15.19 2.13 2.85
C HIS A 26 -15.82 1.62 4.15
N GLU A 27 -15.55 2.33 5.24
CA GLU A 27 -16.11 1.99 6.54
C GLU A 27 -17.39 2.79 6.77
N PRO A 28 -18.54 2.14 7.04
CA PRO A 28 -19.79 2.87 7.21
C PRO A 28 -19.76 3.94 8.31
N ALA A 29 -19.00 3.69 9.37
CA ALA A 29 -18.96 4.60 10.52
C ALA A 29 -17.96 5.74 10.36
N ILE A 30 -16.84 5.51 9.69
CA ILE A 30 -15.73 6.48 9.65
C ILE A 30 -15.36 6.92 8.23
N GLY A 31 -16.00 6.35 7.21
CA GLY A 31 -15.78 6.73 5.82
C GLY A 31 -14.62 5.97 5.17
N LYS A 32 -13.99 6.61 4.21
CA LYS A 32 -12.94 6.00 3.41
C LYS A 32 -11.63 5.88 4.21
N GLN A 33 -11.00 4.71 4.17
CA GLN A 33 -9.71 4.45 4.79
C GLN A 33 -8.77 3.81 3.78
N TYR A 34 -7.49 4.15 3.87
CA TYR A 34 -6.46 3.59 2.99
C TYR A 34 -5.58 2.66 3.80
N ILE A 35 -5.49 1.41 3.36
CA ILE A 35 -4.77 0.35 4.08
C ILE A 35 -3.47 0.07 3.35
N VAL A 36 -2.36 0.21 4.05
CA VAL A 36 -1.04 -0.17 3.53
C VAL A 36 -0.73 -1.57 4.04
N THR A 37 -0.65 -2.52 3.11
CA THR A 37 -0.38 -3.92 3.41
C THR A 37 1.03 -4.27 2.97
N SER A 38 1.77 -4.95 3.82
CA SER A 38 3.13 -5.41 3.50
C SER A 38 3.20 -6.92 3.62
N LYS A 39 4.02 -7.55 2.77
CA LYS A 39 4.26 -8.98 2.80
C LYS A 39 5.73 -9.26 2.46
N GLY A 40 6.33 -10.19 3.18
CA GLY A 40 7.69 -10.64 2.90
C GLY A 40 8.78 -9.62 3.18
N LEU A 41 8.48 -8.58 3.96
CA LEU A 41 9.49 -7.62 4.37
C LEU A 41 10.34 -8.17 5.50
N ASP A 42 11.48 -7.52 5.76
CA ASP A 42 12.49 -7.98 6.69
C ASP A 42 11.89 -8.35 8.06
N PRO A 43 11.92 -9.63 8.46
CA PRO A 43 11.35 -10.07 9.73
C PRO A 43 12.07 -9.50 10.96
N ASP A 44 13.32 -9.08 10.81
CA ASP A 44 14.10 -8.54 11.94
C ASP A 44 13.70 -7.12 12.30
N ARG A 45 12.92 -6.44 11.45
CA ARG A 45 12.55 -5.04 11.64
C ARG A 45 11.18 -4.83 12.26
N GLN A 46 10.46 -5.88 12.61
CA GLN A 46 9.12 -5.79 13.19
C GLN A 46 8.20 -4.84 12.42
N VAL A 47 8.21 -4.95 11.09
CA VAL A 47 7.34 -4.13 10.24
C VAL A 47 5.90 -4.60 10.42
N PRO A 48 4.94 -3.70 10.70
CA PRO A 48 3.55 -4.12 10.82
C PRO A 48 3.05 -4.70 9.49
N GLY A 49 2.22 -5.75 9.57
CA GLY A 49 1.65 -6.39 8.39
C GLY A 49 0.70 -5.50 7.63
N SER A 50 0.01 -4.59 8.34
CA SER A 50 -0.86 -3.59 7.72
C SER A 50 -1.10 -2.45 8.68
N PHE A 51 -1.38 -1.27 8.11
CA PHE A 51 -1.81 -0.11 8.89
C PHE A 51 -2.73 0.74 8.02
N SER A 52 -3.57 1.55 8.67
CA SER A 52 -4.56 2.37 7.96
C SER A 52 -4.27 3.86 8.12
N SER A 53 -4.69 4.63 7.11
CA SER A 53 -4.59 6.09 7.12
C SER A 53 -5.88 6.68 6.58
N PRO A 54 -6.31 7.86 7.09
CA PRO A 54 -7.56 8.48 6.63
C PRO A 54 -7.46 9.12 5.25
N THR A 55 -6.26 9.40 4.76
CA THR A 55 -6.05 10.01 3.44
C THR A 55 -5.06 9.23 2.62
N LEU A 56 -5.20 9.30 1.29
CA LEU A 56 -4.26 8.67 0.39
C LEU A 56 -2.87 9.31 0.50
N ALA A 57 -2.81 10.62 0.66
CA ALA A 57 -1.52 11.32 0.79
C ALA A 57 -0.73 10.79 1.98
N GLU A 58 -1.37 10.60 3.12
CA GLU A 58 -0.72 10.05 4.31
C GLU A 58 -0.30 8.60 4.10
N ALA A 59 -1.17 7.79 3.49
CA ALA A 59 -0.86 6.39 3.21
C ALA A 59 0.36 6.27 2.28
N ARG A 60 0.41 7.12 1.25
CA ARG A 60 1.54 7.14 0.30
C ARG A 60 2.84 7.52 1.00
N GLU A 61 2.79 8.54 1.85
CA GLU A 61 3.98 8.97 2.58
C GLU A 61 4.52 7.87 3.50
N ARG A 62 3.63 7.22 4.24
CA ARG A 62 4.02 6.11 5.13
C ARG A 62 4.57 4.94 4.35
N ALA A 63 3.93 4.58 3.24
CA ALA A 63 4.39 3.49 2.38
C ALA A 63 5.76 3.82 1.79
N LEU A 64 5.98 5.06 1.39
CA LEU A 64 7.25 5.51 0.82
C LEU A 64 8.37 5.36 1.84
N ARG A 65 8.15 5.81 3.08
CA ARG A 65 9.14 5.69 4.14
C ARG A 65 9.47 4.23 4.44
N LEU A 66 8.45 3.39 4.48
CA LEU A 66 8.64 1.96 4.71
C LEU A 66 9.42 1.33 3.55
N ALA A 67 9.05 1.66 2.31
CA ALA A 67 9.72 1.13 1.13
C ALA A 67 11.20 1.51 1.13
N GLU A 68 11.54 2.72 1.50
CA GLU A 68 12.93 3.16 1.58
C GLU A 68 13.67 2.39 2.67
N ALA A 69 13.03 2.19 3.83
CA ALA A 69 13.64 1.49 4.96
C ALA A 69 13.97 0.03 4.64
N VAL A 70 13.18 -0.62 3.78
CA VAL A 70 13.37 -2.03 3.44
C VAL A 70 13.88 -2.24 2.00
N ASN A 71 14.25 -1.16 1.32
CA ASN A 71 14.77 -1.19 -0.05
C ASN A 71 13.78 -1.81 -1.05
N MET A 72 12.51 -1.44 -0.93
CA MET A 72 11.46 -1.87 -1.83
C MET A 72 11.36 -0.87 -2.99
N PRO A 73 11.59 -1.29 -4.24
CA PRO A 73 11.62 -0.35 -5.37
C PRO A 73 10.24 0.08 -5.87
N ILE A 74 9.18 -0.68 -5.57
CA ILE A 74 7.84 -0.42 -6.09
C ILE A 74 6.81 -0.52 -4.97
N ILE A 75 5.87 0.43 -4.96
CA ILE A 75 4.70 0.42 -4.09
C ILE A 75 3.49 0.30 -5.00
N TYR A 76 2.67 -0.72 -4.78
CA TYR A 76 1.50 -0.97 -5.62
C TYR A 76 0.28 -0.24 -5.08
N LEU A 77 -0.53 0.31 -6.00
CA LEU A 77 -1.84 0.91 -5.68
C LEU A 77 -2.91 -0.01 -6.23
N SER A 78 -3.87 -0.42 -5.40
CA SER A 78 -4.94 -1.31 -5.84
C SER A 78 -5.86 -0.61 -6.85
N SER A 79 -6.60 -1.39 -7.64
CA SER A 79 -7.54 -0.85 -8.62
C SER A 79 -8.62 0.01 -7.96
N GLY A 80 -9.01 -0.31 -6.73
CA GLY A 80 -9.99 0.48 -5.98
C GLY A 80 -9.56 1.92 -5.76
N ILE A 81 -8.24 2.17 -5.65
CA ILE A 81 -7.73 3.54 -5.45
C ILE A 81 -7.95 4.38 -6.70
N ALA A 82 -7.73 3.81 -7.89
CA ALA A 82 -7.99 4.54 -9.14
C ALA A 82 -9.46 4.96 -9.23
N HIS A 83 -10.38 4.09 -8.84
CA HIS A 83 -11.81 4.40 -8.84
C HIS A 83 -12.17 5.43 -7.77
N ALA A 84 -11.51 5.38 -6.62
CA ALA A 84 -11.80 6.30 -5.52
C ALA A 84 -11.32 7.73 -5.80
N GLU A 85 -10.31 7.88 -6.64
CA GLU A 85 -9.71 9.19 -6.95
C GLU A 85 -10.31 9.85 -8.20
N THR A 86 -11.21 9.19 -8.90
CA THR A 86 -11.87 9.76 -10.08
C THR A 86 -13.22 10.37 -9.77
#